data_f967e3c36558ec3577c39fd181832451
#
_entry.id   f967e3c36558ec3577c39fd181832451
#
_cell.length_a   1.000
_cell.length_b   1.000
_cell.length_c   1.000
_cell.angle_alpha   90.00
_cell.angle_beta   90.00
_cell.angle_gamma   90.00
#
_symmetry.space_group_name_H-M   'P 1'
#
loop_
_entity.id
_entity.type
_entity.pdbx_description
1 polymer ?
#
loop_
_entity_poly.entity_id
_entity_poly.type
_entity_poly.pdbx_seq_one_letter_code
_entity_poly.pdbx_strand_id
1 'polypeptide(L)' 'KCYPVVVANILADVISPLIEIVDQFLAEDGVFVISGIIDTKEKEIADKLNAYGFDVIETRRMKDWVSMTAKMR' A
#
# COMPACT_ATOMS: atom_id res chain seq x y z
N LYS A 1 -1.91 2.78 19.13
CA LYS A 1 -1.00 1.67 19.02
C LYS A 1 -0.54 1.47 17.58
N CYS A 2 0.77 1.39 17.37
CA CYS A 2 1.33 1.31 16.03
C CYS A 2 1.88 -0.09 15.75
N TYR A 3 1.78 -0.51 14.51
CA TYR A 3 2.23 -1.82 14.08
C TYR A 3 3.44 -1.68 13.16
N PRO A 4 4.44 -2.56 13.29
CA PRO A 4 5.60 -2.50 12.41
C PRO A 4 5.29 -2.91 10.96
N VAL A 5 4.25 -3.72 10.78
CA VAL A 5 3.83 -4.15 9.44
C VAL A 5 2.31 -4.14 9.39
N VAL A 6 1.77 -3.54 8.35
CA VAL A 6 0.34 -3.61 8.06
C VAL A 6 0.18 -4.23 6.69
N VAL A 7 -0.61 -5.28 6.61
CA VAL A 7 -0.83 -6.01 5.35
C VAL A 7 -2.29 -5.88 4.95
N ALA A 8 -2.51 -5.51 3.70
CA ALA A 8 -3.85 -5.42 3.14
C ALA A 8 -3.92 -6.28 1.88
N ASN A 9 -4.91 -7.16 1.84
CA ASN A 9 -5.15 -8.03 0.68
C ASN A 9 -6.60 -7.84 0.26
N ILE A 10 -6.87 -6.70 -0.36
CA ILE A 10 -8.23 -6.30 -0.70
C ILE A 10 -8.26 -5.66 -2.08
N LEU A 11 -9.46 -5.51 -2.62
CA LEU A 11 -9.65 -4.89 -3.93
C LEU A 11 -9.26 -3.41 -3.89
N ALA A 12 -8.78 -2.91 -5.02
CA ALA A 12 -8.32 -1.53 -5.11
C ALA A 12 -9.36 -0.51 -4.69
N ASP A 13 -10.63 -0.79 -4.93
CA ASP A 13 -11.71 0.11 -4.56
C ASP A 13 -11.79 0.32 -3.05
N VAL A 14 -11.35 -0.67 -2.28
CA VAL A 14 -11.41 -0.63 -0.83
C VAL A 14 -10.10 -0.10 -0.25
N ILE A 15 -8.99 -0.27 -0.97
CA ILE A 15 -7.68 0.11 -0.46
C ILE A 15 -7.50 1.63 -0.36
N SER A 16 -8.14 2.40 -1.25
CA SER A 16 -7.97 3.85 -1.25
C SER A 16 -8.34 4.51 0.08
N PRO A 17 -9.50 4.21 0.68
CA PRO A 17 -9.79 4.75 2.01
C PRO A 17 -8.81 4.28 3.08
N LEU A 18 -8.31 3.06 2.96
CA LEU A 18 -7.36 2.53 3.93
C LEU A 18 -6.04 3.29 3.90
N ILE A 19 -5.56 3.66 2.71
CA ILE A 19 -4.33 4.42 2.57
C ILE A 19 -4.43 5.75 3.33
N GLU A 20 -5.60 6.34 3.35
CA GLU A 20 -5.80 7.64 4.01
C GLU A 20 -5.68 7.57 5.52
N ILE A 21 -5.84 6.40 6.11
CA ILE A 21 -5.82 6.25 7.56
C ILE A 21 -4.69 5.36 8.07
N VAL A 22 -4.00 4.64 7.18
CA VAL A 22 -3.04 3.63 7.61
C VAL A 22 -1.86 4.23 8.39
N ASP A 23 -1.52 5.48 8.13
CA ASP A 23 -0.43 6.14 8.83
C ASP A 23 -0.68 6.22 10.35
N GLN A 24 -1.95 6.17 10.76
CA GLN A 24 -2.31 6.20 12.16
C GLN A 24 -2.00 4.89 12.87
N PHE A 25 -1.83 3.81 12.12
CA PHE A 25 -1.61 2.48 12.67
C PHE A 25 -0.19 1.98 12.43
N LEU A 26 0.56 2.65 11.58
CA LEU A 26 1.89 2.20 11.19
C LEU A 26 2.94 2.80 12.09
N ALA A 27 3.86 1.96 12.59
CA ALA A 27 4.98 2.44 13.37
C ALA A 27 5.89 3.31 12.50
N GLU A 28 6.74 4.13 13.14
CA GLU A 28 7.60 5.07 12.44
C GLU A 28 8.43 4.40 11.34
N ASP A 29 8.95 3.22 11.63
CA ASP A 29 9.73 2.45 10.64
C ASP A 29 8.90 1.35 10.02
N GLY A 30 7.58 1.47 10.09
CA GLY A 30 6.69 0.42 9.64
C GLY A 30 6.60 0.30 8.14
N VAL A 31 6.12 -0.85 7.71
CA VAL A 31 5.97 -1.19 6.30
C VAL A 31 4.51 -1.51 6.02
N PHE A 32 3.99 -0.99 4.93
CA PHE A 32 2.63 -1.25 4.49
C PHE A 32 2.69 -2.12 3.24
N VAL A 33 2.14 -3.32 3.32
CA VAL A 33 2.14 -4.26 2.20
C VAL A 33 0.72 -4.38 1.67
N ILE A 34 0.56 -4.11 0.38
CA ILE A 34 -0.73 -4.23 -0.29
C ILE A 34 -0.60 -5.32 -1.35
N SER A 35 -1.49 -6.30 -1.32
CA SER A 35 -1.49 -7.34 -2.34
C SER A 35 -2.87 -7.48 -2.95
N GLY A 36 -2.94 -8.15 -4.10
CA GLY A 36 -4.20 -8.34 -4.79
C GLY A 36 -4.63 -7.15 -5.63
N ILE A 37 -3.70 -6.26 -5.97
CA ILE A 37 -4.01 -5.10 -6.80
C ILE A 37 -4.10 -5.54 -8.25
N ILE A 38 -5.23 -5.26 -8.91
CA ILE A 38 -5.36 -5.53 -10.34
C ILE A 38 -4.36 -4.63 -11.07
N ASP A 39 -3.66 -5.17 -12.07
CA ASP A 39 -2.58 -4.44 -12.73
C ASP A 39 -3.03 -3.10 -13.32
N THR A 40 -4.28 -2.98 -13.76
CA THR A 40 -4.80 -1.72 -14.28
C THR A 40 -4.91 -0.63 -13.22
N LYS A 41 -4.86 -1.01 -11.94
CA LYS A 41 -4.94 -0.07 -10.82
C LYS A 41 -3.59 0.23 -10.19
N GLU A 42 -2.53 -0.38 -10.68
CA GLU A 42 -1.20 -0.23 -10.10
C GLU A 42 -0.77 1.24 -9.99
N LYS A 43 -0.90 1.98 -11.08
CA LYS A 43 -0.46 3.37 -11.10
C LYS A 43 -1.30 4.22 -10.15
N GLU A 44 -2.60 3.99 -10.13
CA GLU A 44 -3.51 4.74 -9.27
C GLU A 44 -3.13 4.55 -7.79
N ILE A 45 -2.87 3.31 -7.39
CA ILE A 45 -2.51 3.00 -6.01
C ILE A 45 -1.13 3.58 -5.67
N ALA A 46 -0.17 3.45 -6.58
CA ALA A 46 1.16 4.01 -6.35
C ALA A 46 1.11 5.53 -6.20
N ASP A 47 0.33 6.20 -7.04
CA ASP A 47 0.18 7.64 -6.96
C ASP A 47 -0.48 8.05 -5.65
N LYS A 48 -1.46 7.30 -5.20
CA LYS A 48 -2.14 7.59 -3.94
C LYS A 48 -1.20 7.41 -2.75
N LEU A 49 -0.43 6.34 -2.74
CA LEU A 49 0.56 6.12 -1.70
C LEU A 49 1.56 7.28 -1.63
N ASN A 50 2.05 7.68 -2.79
CA ASN A 50 3.00 8.78 -2.85
C ASN A 50 2.38 10.08 -2.34
N ALA A 51 1.13 10.34 -2.68
CA ALA A 51 0.42 11.55 -2.25
C ALA A 51 0.22 11.60 -0.73
N TYR A 52 0.14 10.43 -0.10
CA TYR A 52 -0.05 10.34 1.35
C TYR A 52 1.26 10.10 2.11
N GLY A 53 2.39 10.34 1.47
CA GLY A 53 3.68 10.33 2.15
C GLY A 53 4.37 8.99 2.21
N PHE A 54 3.98 8.05 1.36
CA PHE A 54 4.63 6.74 1.28
C PHE A 54 5.55 6.65 0.08
N ASP A 55 6.63 5.89 0.24
CA ASP A 55 7.48 5.49 -0.88
C ASP A 55 7.23 4.03 -1.17
N VAL A 56 6.94 3.70 -2.41
CA VAL A 56 6.80 2.31 -2.84
C VAL A 56 8.22 1.77 -3.04
N ILE A 57 8.64 0.88 -2.15
CA ILE A 57 10.02 0.37 -2.17
C ILE A 57 10.14 -0.94 -2.92
N GLU A 58 9.04 -1.62 -3.16
CA GLU A 58 9.06 -2.86 -3.93
C GLU A 58 7.71 -3.09 -4.59
N THR A 59 7.73 -3.56 -5.83
CA THR A 59 6.53 -3.94 -6.56
C THR A 59 6.76 -5.30 -7.16
N ARG A 60 5.86 -6.25 -6.91
CA ARG A 60 5.92 -7.59 -7.47
C ARG A 60 4.70 -7.83 -8.34
N ARG A 61 4.94 -8.36 -9.52
CA ARG A 61 3.87 -8.68 -10.46
C ARG A 61 3.68 -10.18 -10.54
N MET A 62 2.42 -10.60 -10.48
CA MET A 62 2.05 -12.01 -10.62
C MET A 62 0.87 -12.10 -11.56
N LYS A 63 1.11 -12.51 -12.79
CA LYS A 63 0.06 -12.65 -13.81
C LYS A 63 -0.82 -11.39 -13.88
N ASP A 64 -1.99 -11.44 -13.23
CA ASP A 64 -3.01 -10.41 -13.36
C ASP A 64 -3.05 -9.45 -12.18
N TRP A 65 -2.19 -9.62 -11.19
CA TRP A 65 -2.24 -8.76 -10.01
C TRP A 65 -0.84 -8.38 -9.53
N VAL A 66 -0.83 -7.36 -8.70
CA VAL A 66 0.39 -6.72 -8.25
C VAL A 66 0.38 -6.64 -6.74
N SER A 67 1.56 -6.76 -6.14
CA SER A 67 1.77 -6.54 -4.72
C SER A 67 2.77 -5.40 -4.55
N MET A 68 2.50 -4.48 -3.64
CA MET A 68 3.38 -3.35 -3.38
C MET A 68 3.76 -3.30 -1.91
N THR A 69 5.02 -2.97 -1.65
CA THR A 69 5.51 -2.71 -0.30
C THR A 69 5.85 -1.23 -0.22
N ALA A 70 5.26 -0.53 0.72
CA ALA A 70 5.45 0.90 0.88
C ALA A 70 5.93 1.22 2.29
N LYS A 71 6.68 2.30 2.39
CA LYS A 71 7.20 2.76 3.68
C LYS A 71 6.98 4.26 3.77
N MET A 72 6.67 4.75 4.96
CA MET A 72 6.50 6.19 5.16
C MET A 72 7.83 6.92 5.00
N ARG A 73 7.78 8.05 4.32
CA ARG A 73 8.95 8.91 4.17
C ARG A 73 9.36 9.57 5.48
#